data_e0df87142e01da30604a408d3c03f982
#
_entry.id   e0df87142e01da30604a408d3c03f982
#
_cell.length_a   1.000
_cell.length_b   1.000
_cell.length_c   1.000
_cell.angle_alpha   90.00
_cell.angle_beta   90.00
_cell.angle_gamma   90.00
#
_symmetry.space_group_name_H-M   'P 1'
#
loop_
_entity.id
_entity.type
_entity.pdbx_description
1 polymer ?
#
loop_
_entity_poly.entity_id
_entity_poly.type
_entity_poly.pdbx_seq_one_letter_code
_entity_poly.pdbx_strand_id
1 'polypeptide(L)'
;MKKTIVVFGATGKVGCYAALHLKEKEFDVIAVGRRKSDNGFFADQDIPYVSLDILNMADYDKLPQENVYGIVHMAATLPATMDGYDPHEYVRSNLDGTLNVLDYAVKAGVQRFVFPKSWSDIVYLTGTLKPIPADAPVKFPLDNDHTVYAITKNAACDIIQHYSVKYGFKYYILRFPNIFCYHPNPTYFVDGKKRWTGQRAIIEQAKRGEDIELWGNPEAARDVFYVKDCTQIIEKCLSANGESGTYNVGTGWVVTRRDQIQGLIDVFGRKDNPSRIIVRADKPDSPIYLLDISKTVEQLGFEPQYDYLTYLKDMKHEMEINRFEKLWGKESDYTQGLQ
;
A
#
# COMPACT_ATOMS: atom_id res chain seq x y z
N MET A 1 -28.12 9.11 -6.83
CA MET A 1 -27.48 9.14 -5.51
C MET A 1 -26.01 8.78 -5.69
N LYS A 2 -25.11 9.44 -4.96
CA LYS A 2 -23.69 9.07 -4.93
C LYS A 2 -23.55 7.69 -4.29
N LYS A 3 -22.51 6.95 -4.68
CA LYS A 3 -22.24 5.62 -4.16
C LYS A 3 -21.43 5.74 -2.85
N THR A 4 -21.94 5.19 -1.76
CA THR A 4 -21.26 5.20 -0.45
C THR A 4 -20.16 4.15 -0.39
N ILE A 5 -18.94 4.56 -0.06
CA ILE A 5 -17.77 3.69 0.09
C ILE A 5 -17.23 3.81 1.52
N VAL A 6 -17.06 2.69 2.18
CA VAL A 6 -16.41 2.62 3.49
C VAL A 6 -14.96 2.17 3.32
N VAL A 7 -14.02 3.02 3.77
CA VAL A 7 -12.57 2.75 3.67
C VAL A 7 -12.04 2.37 5.05
N PHE A 8 -11.89 1.07 5.32
CA PHE A 8 -11.25 0.57 6.55
C PHE A 8 -9.74 0.73 6.46
N GLY A 9 -9.11 1.21 7.52
CA GLY A 9 -7.69 1.53 7.53
C GLY A 9 -7.35 2.87 6.87
N ALA A 10 -8.32 3.78 6.79
CA ALA A 10 -8.17 5.11 6.20
C ALA A 10 -7.09 5.97 6.87
N THR A 11 -6.70 5.70 8.11
CA THR A 11 -5.60 6.41 8.78
C THR A 11 -4.21 5.85 8.44
N GLY A 12 -4.14 4.76 7.67
CA GLY A 12 -2.90 4.19 7.15
C GLY A 12 -2.48 4.83 5.82
N LYS A 13 -1.24 4.52 5.36
CA LYS A 13 -0.66 5.12 4.16
C LYS A 13 -1.58 5.03 2.94
N VAL A 14 -1.80 3.83 2.42
CA VAL A 14 -2.60 3.62 1.18
C VAL A 14 -4.07 3.98 1.41
N GLY A 15 -4.64 3.65 2.58
CA GLY A 15 -6.05 3.93 2.89
C GLY A 15 -6.38 5.42 2.92
N CYS A 16 -5.46 6.27 3.41
CA CYS A 16 -5.64 7.72 3.42
C CYS A 16 -5.67 8.30 1.99
N TYR A 17 -4.67 7.95 1.17
CA TYR A 17 -4.66 8.36 -0.25
C TYR A 17 -5.90 7.83 -0.99
N ALA A 18 -6.34 6.61 -0.71
CA ALA A 18 -7.54 6.04 -1.32
C ALA A 18 -8.81 6.81 -0.93
N ALA A 19 -8.98 7.15 0.36
CA ALA A 19 -10.13 7.91 0.82
C ALA A 19 -10.22 9.29 0.14
N LEU A 20 -9.09 10.02 0.06
CA LEU A 20 -9.02 11.30 -0.63
C LEU A 20 -9.32 11.19 -2.12
N HIS A 21 -8.68 10.25 -2.81
CA HIS A 21 -8.90 10.03 -4.24
C HIS A 21 -10.37 9.67 -4.56
N LEU A 22 -10.97 8.79 -3.77
CA LEU A 22 -12.38 8.41 -3.95
C LEU A 22 -13.32 9.59 -3.73
N LYS A 23 -13.01 10.49 -2.77
CA LYS A 23 -13.77 11.73 -2.58
C LYS A 23 -13.65 12.65 -3.80
N GLU A 24 -12.46 12.84 -4.35
CA GLU A 24 -12.21 13.59 -5.59
C GLU A 24 -12.97 12.99 -6.79
N LYS A 25 -13.19 11.67 -6.81
CA LYS A 25 -13.99 10.95 -7.80
C LYS A 25 -15.49 10.90 -7.48
N GLU A 26 -15.95 11.81 -6.61
CA GLU A 26 -17.35 12.06 -6.27
C GLU A 26 -18.07 10.89 -5.57
N PHE A 27 -17.37 9.92 -4.97
CA PHE A 27 -18.00 8.96 -4.07
C PHE A 27 -18.35 9.63 -2.72
N ASP A 28 -19.37 9.09 -2.04
CA ASP A 28 -19.61 9.39 -0.62
C ASP A 28 -18.72 8.48 0.21
N VAL A 29 -17.63 9.04 0.75
CA VAL A 29 -16.61 8.28 1.46
C VAL A 29 -16.81 8.37 2.96
N ILE A 30 -16.71 7.24 3.65
CA ILE A 30 -16.61 7.16 5.10
C ILE A 30 -15.23 6.59 5.44
N ALA A 31 -14.40 7.39 6.12
CA ALA A 31 -13.08 6.99 6.57
C ALA A 31 -13.17 6.26 7.91
N VAL A 32 -12.60 5.06 7.98
CA VAL A 32 -12.62 4.23 9.20
C VAL A 32 -11.20 3.91 9.64
N GLY A 33 -10.92 4.11 10.92
CA GLY A 33 -9.61 3.80 11.48
C GLY A 33 -9.66 3.54 12.98
N ARG A 34 -8.62 2.90 13.51
CA ARG A 34 -8.52 2.53 14.92
C ARG A 34 -8.15 3.71 15.85
N ARG A 35 -7.68 4.84 15.27
CA ARG A 35 -7.36 6.03 16.04
C ARG A 35 -8.62 6.62 16.65
N LYS A 36 -8.57 7.07 17.91
CA LYS A 36 -9.70 7.73 18.58
C LYS A 36 -10.09 9.04 17.89
N SER A 37 -9.14 9.72 17.27
CA SER A 37 -9.33 10.96 16.51
C SER A 37 -8.40 10.98 15.31
N ASP A 38 -8.88 11.57 14.20
CA ASP A 38 -8.09 11.95 13.02
C ASP A 38 -7.62 13.42 13.09
N ASN A 39 -7.81 14.08 14.24
CA ASN A 39 -7.54 15.50 14.47
C ASN A 39 -8.26 16.44 13.49
N GLY A 40 -9.41 16.02 12.98
CA GLY A 40 -10.21 16.78 12.02
C GLY A 40 -9.67 16.75 10.59
N PHE A 41 -8.68 15.89 10.30
CA PHE A 41 -8.10 15.81 8.97
C PHE A 41 -9.13 15.44 7.89
N PHE A 42 -9.94 14.42 8.13
CA PHE A 42 -10.95 13.98 7.16
C PHE A 42 -12.13 14.97 7.11
N ALA A 43 -12.49 15.62 8.22
CA ALA A 43 -13.53 16.64 8.24
C ALA A 43 -13.17 17.85 7.35
N ASP A 44 -11.91 18.27 7.30
CA ASP A 44 -11.42 19.33 6.39
C ASP A 44 -11.58 18.95 4.90
N GLN A 45 -11.80 17.67 4.59
CA GLN A 45 -12.01 17.13 3.25
C GLN A 45 -13.47 16.72 3.00
N ASP A 46 -14.39 17.12 3.85
CA ASP A 46 -15.80 16.71 3.84
C ASP A 46 -15.96 15.17 3.81
N ILE A 47 -15.12 14.45 4.54
CA ILE A 47 -15.16 13.00 4.72
C ILE A 47 -15.49 12.69 6.18
N PRO A 48 -16.60 12.03 6.52
CA PRO A 48 -16.87 11.54 7.86
C PRO A 48 -15.80 10.55 8.31
N TYR A 49 -15.29 10.74 9.54
CA TYR A 49 -14.37 9.79 10.17
C TYR A 49 -15.06 9.01 11.29
N VAL A 50 -14.91 7.69 11.29
CA VAL A 50 -15.43 6.79 12.32
C VAL A 50 -14.27 6.06 13.00
N SER A 51 -14.11 6.29 14.31
CA SER A 51 -13.19 5.50 15.13
C SER A 51 -13.79 4.13 15.40
N LEU A 52 -13.16 3.08 14.84
CA LEU A 52 -13.62 1.70 14.91
C LEU A 52 -12.43 0.74 14.99
N ASP A 53 -12.46 -0.20 15.92
CA ASP A 53 -11.60 -1.37 15.92
C ASP A 53 -12.32 -2.52 15.19
N ILE A 54 -11.70 -3.04 14.12
CA ILE A 54 -12.29 -4.12 13.31
C ILE A 54 -12.51 -5.41 14.10
N LEU A 55 -11.91 -5.54 15.29
CA LEU A 55 -12.12 -6.67 16.20
C LEU A 55 -13.33 -6.46 17.14
N ASN A 56 -13.85 -5.24 17.26
CA ASN A 56 -14.96 -4.92 18.12
C ASN A 56 -16.28 -4.84 17.33
N MET A 57 -17.08 -5.89 17.39
CA MET A 57 -18.36 -5.97 16.66
C MET A 57 -19.34 -4.83 17.02
N ALA A 58 -19.33 -4.33 18.26
CA ALA A 58 -20.20 -3.24 18.67
C ALA A 58 -19.86 -1.90 17.99
N ASP A 59 -18.62 -1.72 17.51
CA ASP A 59 -18.21 -0.50 16.81
C ASP A 59 -18.88 -0.37 15.43
N TYR A 60 -19.28 -1.48 14.81
CA TYR A 60 -19.93 -1.48 13.49
C TYR A 60 -21.32 -0.84 13.48
N ASP A 61 -21.97 -0.69 14.62
CA ASP A 61 -23.25 0.03 14.74
C ASP A 61 -23.09 1.55 14.46
N LYS A 62 -21.85 2.07 14.48
CA LYS A 62 -21.53 3.45 14.11
C LYS A 62 -21.52 3.68 12.59
N LEU A 63 -21.53 2.61 11.80
CA LEU A 63 -21.53 2.67 10.34
C LEU A 63 -22.95 2.56 9.77
N PRO A 64 -23.19 3.01 8.51
CA PRO A 64 -24.46 2.77 7.84
C PRO A 64 -24.77 1.28 7.76
N GLN A 65 -25.99 0.89 8.13
CA GLN A 65 -26.41 -0.52 8.19
C GLN A 65 -27.00 -1.00 6.86
N GLU A 66 -27.14 -0.13 5.88
CA GLU A 66 -27.69 -0.41 4.56
C GLU A 66 -27.15 0.59 3.53
N ASN A 67 -27.36 0.31 2.24
CA ASN A 67 -27.00 1.19 1.12
C ASN A 67 -25.51 1.52 1.01
N VAL A 68 -24.63 0.66 1.50
CA VAL A 68 -23.19 0.74 1.30
C VAL A 68 -22.85 0.08 -0.04
N TYR A 69 -22.40 0.87 -1.00
CA TYR A 69 -22.07 0.34 -2.34
C TYR A 69 -20.80 -0.50 -2.32
N GLY A 70 -19.76 -0.05 -1.62
CA GLY A 70 -18.49 -0.74 -1.63
C GLY A 70 -17.65 -0.59 -0.36
N ILE A 71 -16.77 -1.55 -0.15
CA ILE A 71 -15.77 -1.52 0.91
C ILE A 71 -14.38 -1.58 0.30
N VAL A 72 -13.49 -0.71 0.81
CA VAL A 72 -12.04 -0.76 0.58
C VAL A 72 -11.39 -1.15 1.92
N HIS A 73 -10.97 -2.42 2.04
CA HIS A 73 -10.47 -2.95 3.30
C HIS A 73 -8.94 -2.95 3.37
N MET A 74 -8.35 -1.80 3.81
CA MET A 74 -6.91 -1.59 3.97
C MET A 74 -6.40 -1.82 5.40
N ALA A 75 -7.30 -2.08 6.36
CA ALA A 75 -6.89 -2.35 7.74
C ALA A 75 -6.21 -3.72 7.82
N ALA A 76 -4.99 -3.75 8.35
CA ALA A 76 -4.20 -4.96 8.55
C ALA A 76 -3.04 -4.68 9.52
N THR A 77 -2.56 -5.73 10.18
CA THR A 77 -1.25 -5.71 10.84
C THR A 77 -0.19 -6.11 9.82
N LEU A 78 0.88 -5.31 9.74
CA LEU A 78 1.99 -5.46 8.78
C LEU A 78 3.31 -5.71 9.53
N PRO A 79 4.22 -6.55 9.01
CA PRO A 79 5.55 -6.76 9.63
C PRO A 79 6.31 -5.45 9.84
N ALA A 80 6.28 -4.55 8.86
CA ALA A 80 6.97 -3.26 8.90
C ALA A 80 6.51 -2.30 10.01
N THR A 81 5.36 -2.56 10.65
CA THR A 81 4.80 -1.73 11.74
C THR A 81 4.86 -2.43 13.11
N MET A 82 5.37 -3.64 13.16
CA MET A 82 5.40 -4.48 14.36
C MET A 82 6.75 -4.37 15.06
N ASP A 83 6.74 -3.92 16.31
CA ASP A 83 7.91 -3.92 17.18
C ASP A 83 8.02 -5.29 17.87
N GLY A 84 8.76 -6.20 17.24
CA GLY A 84 8.82 -7.61 17.60
C GLY A 84 7.88 -8.49 16.78
N TYR A 85 7.99 -9.81 16.95
CA TYR A 85 7.20 -10.79 16.21
C TYR A 85 6.09 -11.36 17.10
N ASP A 86 4.83 -11.05 16.80
CA ASP A 86 3.63 -11.66 17.39
C ASP A 86 2.71 -12.24 16.31
N PRO A 87 2.73 -13.56 16.08
CA PRO A 87 1.88 -14.20 15.08
C PRO A 87 0.37 -14.08 15.40
N HIS A 88 -0.01 -13.91 16.66
CA HIS A 88 -1.41 -13.75 17.07
C HIS A 88 -1.98 -12.41 16.58
N GLU A 89 -1.18 -11.36 16.53
CA GLU A 89 -1.61 -10.06 15.97
C GLU A 89 -2.01 -10.19 14.50
N TYR A 90 -1.28 -10.99 13.70
CA TYR A 90 -1.65 -11.25 12.32
C TYR A 90 -2.97 -12.03 12.22
N VAL A 91 -3.15 -13.06 13.02
CA VAL A 91 -4.40 -13.87 13.02
C VAL A 91 -5.57 -12.99 13.40
N ARG A 92 -5.51 -12.31 14.54
CA ARG A 92 -6.58 -11.43 15.01
C ARG A 92 -6.92 -10.35 13.98
N SER A 93 -5.95 -9.58 13.55
CA SER A 93 -6.21 -8.43 12.68
C SER A 93 -6.56 -8.85 11.25
N ASN A 94 -5.79 -9.78 10.65
CA ASN A 94 -5.92 -10.07 9.23
C ASN A 94 -6.96 -11.15 8.91
N LEU A 95 -7.32 -12.01 9.88
CA LEU A 95 -8.38 -13.01 9.70
C LEU A 95 -9.66 -12.63 10.44
N ASP A 96 -9.64 -12.55 11.78
CA ASP A 96 -10.85 -12.28 12.54
C ASP A 96 -11.40 -10.89 12.20
N GLY A 97 -10.52 -9.87 12.11
CA GLY A 97 -10.92 -8.53 11.67
C GLY A 97 -11.49 -8.51 10.24
N THR A 98 -10.94 -9.31 9.32
CA THR A 98 -11.49 -9.40 7.95
C THR A 98 -12.85 -10.10 7.94
N LEU A 99 -13.06 -11.14 8.75
CA LEU A 99 -14.37 -11.80 8.91
C LEU A 99 -15.42 -10.81 9.41
N ASN A 100 -15.11 -10.02 10.45
CA ASN A 100 -16.03 -9.00 10.96
C ASN A 100 -16.39 -7.94 9.89
N VAL A 101 -15.41 -7.51 9.08
CA VAL A 101 -15.67 -6.58 7.96
C VAL A 101 -16.54 -7.23 6.89
N LEU A 102 -16.38 -8.54 6.62
CA LEU A 102 -17.20 -9.27 5.65
C LEU A 102 -18.63 -9.46 6.16
N ASP A 103 -18.82 -9.77 7.44
CA ASP A 103 -20.17 -9.87 8.05
C ASP A 103 -20.90 -8.54 7.97
N TYR A 104 -20.19 -7.43 8.26
CA TYR A 104 -20.72 -6.09 8.03
C TYR A 104 -21.04 -5.85 6.56
N ALA A 105 -20.17 -6.25 5.62
CA ALA A 105 -20.40 -6.10 4.19
C ALA A 105 -21.70 -6.76 3.74
N VAL A 106 -21.98 -7.98 4.22
CA VAL A 106 -23.22 -8.70 3.93
C VAL A 106 -24.42 -7.96 4.51
N LYS A 107 -24.37 -7.54 5.80
CA LYS A 107 -25.45 -6.82 6.48
C LYS A 107 -25.77 -5.49 5.76
N ALA A 108 -24.76 -4.74 5.35
CA ALA A 108 -24.91 -3.44 4.69
C ALA A 108 -25.25 -3.51 3.18
N GLY A 109 -25.37 -4.71 2.60
CA GLY A 109 -25.72 -4.92 1.20
C GLY A 109 -24.66 -4.51 0.21
N VAL A 110 -23.37 -4.68 0.56
CA VAL A 110 -22.22 -4.29 -0.24
C VAL A 110 -22.21 -5.02 -1.58
N GLN A 111 -21.95 -4.29 -2.66
CA GLN A 111 -21.86 -4.83 -4.02
C GLN A 111 -20.42 -5.07 -4.47
N ARG A 112 -19.44 -4.37 -3.88
CA ARG A 112 -18.02 -4.43 -4.28
C ARG A 112 -17.11 -4.42 -3.06
N PHE A 113 -16.17 -5.34 -3.02
CA PHE A 113 -15.19 -5.49 -1.94
C PHE A 113 -13.77 -5.47 -2.49
N VAL A 114 -12.95 -4.49 -2.07
CA VAL A 114 -11.55 -4.32 -2.50
C VAL A 114 -10.63 -4.68 -1.35
N PHE A 115 -9.67 -5.57 -1.59
CA PHE A 115 -8.77 -6.10 -0.58
C PHE A 115 -7.33 -6.18 -1.08
N PRO A 116 -6.33 -5.66 -0.34
CA PRO A 116 -4.93 -5.79 -0.70
C PRO A 116 -4.36 -7.13 -0.23
N LYS A 117 -3.70 -7.85 -1.12
CA LYS A 117 -2.85 -9.00 -0.79
C LYS A 117 -1.37 -8.63 -1.02
N SER A 118 -0.46 -9.27 -0.30
CA SER A 118 0.96 -9.02 -0.48
C SER A 118 1.53 -9.83 -1.66
N TRP A 119 2.53 -9.29 -2.34
CA TRP A 119 3.32 -10.00 -3.33
C TRP A 119 4.29 -11.03 -2.73
N SER A 120 4.39 -11.10 -1.39
CA SER A 120 5.19 -12.10 -0.68
C SER A 120 4.84 -13.54 -1.06
N ASP A 121 3.64 -13.75 -1.59
CA ASP A 121 3.16 -15.04 -2.08
C ASP A 121 3.73 -15.49 -3.44
N ILE A 122 4.44 -14.60 -4.15
CA ILE A 122 5.04 -14.85 -5.46
C ILE A 122 6.54 -14.50 -5.52
N VAL A 123 7.17 -14.19 -4.39
CA VAL A 123 8.61 -13.81 -4.33
C VAL A 123 9.53 -14.87 -4.96
N TYR A 124 9.14 -16.14 -4.94
CA TYR A 124 9.89 -17.23 -5.57
C TYR A 124 10.00 -17.11 -7.10
N LEU A 125 9.19 -16.25 -7.75
CA LEU A 125 9.22 -15.97 -9.19
C LEU A 125 10.09 -14.76 -9.54
N THR A 126 10.68 -14.09 -8.54
CA THR A 126 11.59 -12.97 -8.75
C THR A 126 12.97 -13.44 -9.24
N GLY A 127 13.86 -12.51 -9.59
CA GLY A 127 15.19 -12.78 -10.10
C GLY A 127 15.27 -12.69 -11.63
N THR A 128 14.15 -12.51 -12.33
CA THR A 128 14.08 -12.27 -13.77
C THR A 128 13.05 -11.18 -14.09
N LEU A 129 13.10 -10.66 -15.32
CA LEU A 129 12.10 -9.70 -15.85
C LEU A 129 10.95 -10.41 -16.61
N LYS A 130 10.83 -11.73 -16.49
CA LYS A 130 9.64 -12.42 -17.03
C LYS A 130 8.41 -11.92 -16.28
N PRO A 131 7.38 -11.36 -16.98
CA PRO A 131 6.19 -10.86 -16.33
C PRO A 131 5.50 -11.92 -15.47
N ILE A 132 5.24 -11.61 -14.19
CA ILE A 132 4.60 -12.53 -13.25
C ILE A 132 3.09 -12.33 -13.35
N PRO A 133 2.29 -13.35 -13.74
CA PRO A 133 0.86 -13.19 -13.95
C PRO A 133 0.07 -13.07 -12.64
N ALA A 134 -1.14 -12.50 -12.71
CA ALA A 134 -2.00 -12.28 -11.54
C ALA A 134 -2.48 -13.59 -10.90
N ASP A 135 -2.60 -14.66 -11.67
CA ASP A 135 -2.99 -16.01 -11.25
C ASP A 135 -1.83 -16.93 -10.90
N ALA A 136 -0.60 -16.37 -10.77
CA ALA A 136 0.57 -17.14 -10.38
C ALA A 136 0.30 -17.95 -9.10
N PRO A 137 0.72 -19.24 -9.06
CA PRO A 137 0.54 -20.09 -7.88
C PRO A 137 1.16 -19.48 -6.62
N VAL A 138 0.43 -19.59 -5.52
CA VAL A 138 0.87 -19.07 -4.21
C VAL A 138 1.96 -19.97 -3.63
N LYS A 139 3.11 -19.40 -3.33
CA LYS A 139 4.19 -20.06 -2.59
C LYS A 139 5.01 -19.00 -1.85
N PHE A 140 5.27 -19.22 -0.58
CA PHE A 140 6.06 -18.30 0.25
C PHE A 140 6.99 -19.08 1.19
N PRO A 141 8.11 -18.45 1.65
CA PRO A 141 9.03 -19.05 2.61
C PRO A 141 8.30 -19.31 3.95
N LEU A 142 8.72 -20.36 4.68
CA LEU A 142 8.14 -20.74 5.97
C LEU A 142 9.07 -20.44 7.16
N ASP A 143 10.18 -19.73 6.93
CA ASP A 143 11.30 -19.59 7.85
C ASP A 143 11.61 -18.13 8.25
N ASN A 144 10.66 -17.19 8.02
CA ASN A 144 10.85 -15.79 8.35
C ASN A 144 9.62 -15.16 9.05
N ASP A 145 9.77 -13.94 9.57
CA ASP A 145 8.72 -13.22 10.30
C ASP A 145 7.53 -12.75 9.43
N HIS A 146 7.66 -12.82 8.09
CA HIS A 146 6.58 -12.52 7.15
C HIS A 146 5.68 -13.74 6.88
N THR A 147 6.05 -14.94 7.34
CA THR A 147 5.33 -16.18 7.01
C THR A 147 3.88 -16.15 7.46
N VAL A 148 3.62 -15.89 8.76
CA VAL A 148 2.23 -15.86 9.28
C VAL A 148 1.44 -14.72 8.69
N TYR A 149 2.07 -13.58 8.42
CA TYR A 149 1.46 -12.49 7.66
C TYR A 149 1.01 -12.97 6.26
N ALA A 150 1.88 -13.64 5.51
CA ALA A 150 1.55 -14.15 4.18
C ALA A 150 0.43 -15.20 4.25
N ILE A 151 0.48 -16.13 5.21
CA ILE A 151 -0.58 -17.13 5.43
C ILE A 151 -1.92 -16.45 5.68
N THR A 152 -1.98 -15.52 6.63
CA THR A 152 -3.24 -14.85 7.01
C THR A 152 -3.80 -14.00 5.89
N LYS A 153 -2.96 -13.30 5.10
CA LYS A 153 -3.41 -12.54 3.93
C LYS A 153 -3.96 -13.46 2.82
N ASN A 154 -3.38 -14.62 2.59
CA ASN A 154 -3.89 -15.58 1.60
C ASN A 154 -5.17 -16.26 2.08
N ALA A 155 -5.24 -16.70 3.34
CA ALA A 155 -6.46 -17.25 3.93
C ALA A 155 -7.63 -16.25 3.90
N ALA A 156 -7.36 -14.96 4.17
CA ALA A 156 -8.37 -13.90 4.01
C ALA A 156 -8.87 -13.79 2.56
N CYS A 157 -7.99 -13.95 1.56
CA CYS A 157 -8.42 -13.95 0.16
C CYS A 157 -9.40 -15.10 -0.16
N ASP A 158 -9.12 -16.31 0.35
CA ASP A 158 -9.99 -17.47 0.13
C ASP A 158 -11.35 -17.28 0.82
N ILE A 159 -11.36 -16.72 2.04
CA ILE A 159 -12.59 -16.37 2.77
C ILE A 159 -13.41 -15.32 1.99
N ILE A 160 -12.77 -14.26 1.47
CA ILE A 160 -13.45 -13.24 0.64
C ILE A 160 -14.09 -13.87 -0.59
N GLN A 161 -13.39 -14.78 -1.27
CA GLN A 161 -13.93 -15.51 -2.43
C GLN A 161 -15.16 -16.34 -2.05
N HIS A 162 -15.08 -17.08 -0.94
CA HIS A 162 -16.22 -17.85 -0.41
C HIS A 162 -17.43 -16.94 -0.12
N TYR A 163 -17.22 -15.82 0.57
CA TYR A 163 -18.30 -14.86 0.88
C TYR A 163 -18.91 -14.27 -0.41
N SER A 164 -18.08 -13.94 -1.38
CA SER A 164 -18.56 -13.44 -2.68
C SER A 164 -19.48 -14.45 -3.38
N VAL A 165 -19.09 -15.72 -3.43
CA VAL A 165 -19.93 -16.79 -4.01
C VAL A 165 -21.24 -16.96 -3.24
N LYS A 166 -21.18 -16.92 -1.90
CA LYS A 166 -22.33 -17.13 -1.04
C LYS A 166 -23.32 -15.97 -1.02
N TYR A 167 -22.84 -14.74 -1.06
CA TYR A 167 -23.64 -13.53 -0.84
C TYR A 167 -23.76 -12.61 -2.07
N GLY A 168 -23.04 -12.91 -3.17
CA GLY A 168 -23.27 -12.29 -4.48
C GLY A 168 -22.61 -10.94 -4.73
N PHE A 169 -21.68 -10.48 -3.89
CA PHE A 169 -20.91 -9.26 -4.17
C PHE A 169 -19.68 -9.54 -5.04
N LYS A 170 -19.23 -8.54 -5.82
CA LYS A 170 -17.95 -8.62 -6.54
C LYS A 170 -16.77 -8.35 -5.62
N TYR A 171 -15.68 -9.11 -5.78
CA TYR A 171 -14.42 -8.88 -5.04
C TYR A 171 -13.27 -8.57 -5.98
N TYR A 172 -12.36 -7.73 -5.50
CA TYR A 172 -11.14 -7.34 -6.19
C TYR A 172 -9.97 -7.48 -5.22
N ILE A 173 -9.17 -8.53 -5.41
CA ILE A 173 -7.95 -8.77 -4.63
C ILE A 173 -6.79 -8.14 -5.38
N LEU A 174 -6.19 -7.11 -4.79
CA LEU A 174 -5.09 -6.37 -5.38
C LEU A 174 -3.75 -6.87 -4.83
N ARG A 175 -2.91 -7.50 -5.67
CA ARG A 175 -1.57 -7.94 -5.26
C ARG A 175 -0.63 -6.74 -5.26
N PHE A 176 -0.30 -6.28 -4.06
CA PHE A 176 0.55 -5.12 -3.86
C PHE A 176 2.02 -5.52 -3.83
N PRO A 177 2.87 -4.95 -4.72
CA PRO A 177 4.29 -4.84 -4.49
C PRO A 177 4.59 -3.80 -3.41
N ASN A 178 5.83 -3.33 -3.31
CA ASN A 178 6.13 -2.16 -2.50
C ASN A 178 5.44 -0.91 -3.09
N ILE A 179 4.48 -0.36 -2.36
CA ILE A 179 3.79 0.88 -2.76
C ILE A 179 4.59 2.06 -2.21
N PHE A 180 5.11 2.90 -3.12
CA PHE A 180 5.82 4.11 -2.74
C PHE A 180 4.85 5.27 -2.53
N CYS A 181 5.01 5.99 -1.42
CA CYS A 181 4.22 7.17 -1.07
C CYS A 181 4.98 8.07 -0.12
N TYR A 182 4.59 9.33 -0.05
CA TYR A 182 4.99 10.16 1.08
C TYR A 182 4.24 9.74 2.35
N HIS A 183 4.98 9.68 3.43
CA HIS A 183 4.50 9.61 4.81
C HIS A 183 5.59 10.24 5.69
N PRO A 184 5.24 11.07 6.70
CA PRO A 184 6.25 11.72 7.54
C PRO A 184 7.10 10.72 8.34
N ASN A 185 6.57 9.54 8.69
CA ASN A 185 7.39 8.48 9.28
C ASN A 185 8.30 7.83 8.22
N PRO A 186 9.63 8.10 8.23
CA PRO A 186 10.56 7.53 7.27
C PRO A 186 11.07 6.14 7.70
N THR A 187 10.55 5.57 8.78
CA THR A 187 11.10 4.39 9.43
C THR A 187 10.18 3.18 9.35
N TYR A 188 10.74 2.02 9.59
CA TYR A 188 10.04 0.74 9.71
C TYR A 188 10.80 -0.18 10.67
N PHE A 189 10.16 -1.27 11.10
CA PHE A 189 10.80 -2.29 11.93
C PHE A 189 11.32 -3.46 11.07
N VAL A 190 12.51 -3.95 11.40
CA VAL A 190 13.12 -5.18 10.89
C VAL A 190 13.75 -5.89 12.08
N ASP A 191 13.36 -7.14 12.34
CA ASP A 191 13.84 -7.94 13.48
C ASP A 191 13.76 -7.17 14.81
N GLY A 192 12.64 -6.48 15.06
CA GLY A 192 12.42 -5.67 16.26
C GLY A 192 13.26 -4.39 16.34
N LYS A 193 14.01 -4.04 15.29
CA LYS A 193 14.85 -2.83 15.25
C LYS A 193 14.26 -1.79 14.31
N LYS A 194 14.09 -0.57 14.80
CA LYS A 194 13.65 0.58 14.01
C LYS A 194 14.77 1.02 13.05
N ARG A 195 14.46 1.14 11.77
CA ARG A 195 15.41 1.52 10.71
C ARG A 195 14.77 2.52 9.74
N TRP A 196 15.59 3.32 9.09
CA TRP A 196 15.15 4.12 7.94
C TRP A 196 14.76 3.23 6.77
N THR A 197 13.70 3.61 6.05
CA THR A 197 13.43 2.99 4.75
C THR A 197 14.55 3.36 3.77
N GLY A 198 14.95 2.40 2.92
CA GLY A 198 16.11 2.61 2.04
C GLY A 198 15.95 3.83 1.12
N GLN A 199 14.75 4.10 0.61
CA GLN A 199 14.50 5.29 -0.21
C GLN A 199 14.71 6.60 0.58
N ARG A 200 14.20 6.67 1.82
CA ARG A 200 14.34 7.89 2.64
C ARG A 200 15.79 8.11 3.08
N ALA A 201 16.51 7.05 3.39
CA ALA A 201 17.94 7.13 3.68
C ALA A 201 18.73 7.73 2.50
N ILE A 202 18.46 7.26 1.28
CA ILE A 202 19.09 7.79 0.06
C ILE A 202 18.70 9.27 -0.18
N ILE A 203 17.43 9.64 0.04
CA ILE A 203 16.99 11.04 -0.07
C ILE A 203 17.79 11.93 0.88
N GLU A 204 17.97 11.53 2.13
CA GLU A 204 18.72 12.33 3.11
C GLU A 204 20.21 12.42 2.77
N GLN A 205 20.83 11.34 2.27
CA GLN A 205 22.19 11.39 1.74
C GLN A 205 22.33 12.36 0.56
N ALA A 206 21.39 12.28 -0.40
CA ALA A 206 21.36 13.17 -1.56
C ALA A 206 21.23 14.66 -1.17
N LYS A 207 20.35 14.98 -0.19
CA LYS A 207 20.22 16.33 0.37
C LYS A 207 21.51 16.86 1.02
N ARG A 208 22.33 15.98 1.58
CA ARG A 208 23.64 16.34 2.18
C ARG A 208 24.79 16.34 1.16
N GLY A 209 24.56 15.86 -0.08
CA GLY A 209 25.61 15.70 -1.09
C GLY A 209 26.63 14.62 -0.75
N GLU A 210 26.23 13.62 0.03
CA GLU A 210 27.04 12.47 0.40
C GLU A 210 27.07 11.43 -0.73
N ASP A 211 28.19 10.67 -0.84
CA ASP A 211 28.27 9.55 -1.75
C ASP A 211 27.22 8.47 -1.38
N ILE A 212 26.56 7.89 -2.37
CA ILE A 212 25.49 6.92 -2.19
C ILE A 212 25.96 5.56 -2.68
N GLU A 213 25.97 4.56 -1.80
CA GLU A 213 26.28 3.19 -2.18
C GLU A 213 25.15 2.55 -2.95
N LEU A 214 25.44 2.05 -4.15
CA LEU A 214 24.58 1.15 -4.92
C LEU A 214 25.02 -0.29 -4.65
N TRP A 215 24.20 -1.04 -3.93
CA TRP A 215 24.48 -2.43 -3.59
C TRP A 215 24.09 -3.38 -4.72
N GLY A 216 25.00 -4.32 -5.04
CA GLY A 216 24.83 -5.36 -6.04
C GLY A 216 24.89 -4.86 -7.48
N ASN A 217 24.13 -5.51 -8.36
CA ASN A 217 24.08 -5.22 -9.79
C ASN A 217 23.32 -3.90 -10.07
N PRO A 218 23.97 -2.90 -10.70
CA PRO A 218 23.31 -1.63 -11.08
C PRO A 218 22.15 -1.80 -12.06
N GLU A 219 22.18 -2.86 -12.88
CA GLU A 219 21.15 -3.15 -13.88
C GLU A 219 20.00 -4.00 -13.34
N ALA A 220 20.05 -4.40 -12.05
CA ALA A 220 18.93 -5.03 -11.39
C ALA A 220 17.71 -4.08 -11.47
N ALA A 221 16.63 -4.55 -12.09
CA ALA A 221 15.47 -3.71 -12.40
C ALA A 221 14.18 -4.29 -11.81
N ARG A 222 13.26 -3.39 -11.45
CA ARG A 222 11.97 -3.79 -10.91
C ARG A 222 10.88 -2.78 -11.21
N ASP A 223 9.64 -3.25 -11.09
CA ASP A 223 8.47 -2.38 -11.05
C ASP A 223 8.52 -1.45 -9.82
N VAL A 224 8.35 -0.14 -10.03
CA VAL A 224 8.32 0.88 -8.98
C VAL A 224 6.99 1.58 -9.03
N PHE A 225 6.11 1.31 -8.08
CA PHE A 225 4.71 1.66 -8.14
C PHE A 225 4.31 2.75 -7.14
N TYR A 226 3.71 3.82 -7.64
CA TYR A 226 3.32 4.97 -6.84
C TYR A 226 1.90 4.87 -6.29
N VAL A 227 1.66 5.43 -5.10
CA VAL A 227 0.38 5.34 -4.40
C VAL A 227 -0.79 5.97 -5.17
N LYS A 228 -0.57 7.05 -5.93
CA LYS A 228 -1.64 7.70 -6.69
C LYS A 228 -2.14 6.83 -7.85
N ASP A 229 -1.27 6.05 -8.48
CA ASP A 229 -1.68 5.02 -9.44
C ASP A 229 -2.38 3.84 -8.73
N CYS A 230 -1.94 3.48 -7.52
CA CYS A 230 -2.64 2.49 -6.71
C CYS A 230 -4.08 2.92 -6.39
N THR A 231 -4.29 4.19 -6.03
CA THR A 231 -5.64 4.70 -5.72
C THR A 231 -6.52 4.76 -6.96
N GLN A 232 -5.95 4.98 -8.14
CA GLN A 232 -6.67 4.86 -9.42
C GLN A 232 -7.20 3.42 -9.62
N ILE A 233 -6.35 2.38 -9.40
CA ILE A 233 -6.80 0.98 -9.49
C ILE A 233 -7.93 0.70 -8.50
N ILE A 234 -7.83 1.20 -7.25
CA ILE A 234 -8.88 1.05 -6.24
C ILE A 234 -10.20 1.67 -6.74
N GLU A 235 -10.15 2.87 -7.30
CA GLU A 235 -11.31 3.54 -7.89
C GLU A 235 -11.89 2.71 -9.03
N LYS A 236 -11.06 2.20 -9.94
CA LYS A 236 -11.49 1.34 -11.05
C LYS A 236 -12.16 0.04 -10.57
N CYS A 237 -11.72 -0.56 -9.48
CA CYS A 237 -12.42 -1.71 -8.86
C CYS A 237 -13.85 -1.35 -8.43
N LEU A 238 -14.12 -0.10 -8.07
CA LEU A 238 -15.43 0.37 -7.64
C LEU A 238 -16.31 0.90 -8.80
N SER A 239 -15.73 1.32 -9.92
CA SER A 239 -16.42 1.95 -11.04
C SER A 239 -16.48 1.08 -12.29
N ALA A 240 -15.42 0.37 -12.65
CA ALA A 240 -15.34 -0.44 -13.87
C ALA A 240 -16.20 -1.70 -13.81
N ASN A 241 -16.47 -2.28 -14.98
CA ASN A 241 -17.27 -3.50 -15.10
C ASN A 241 -16.43 -4.79 -15.05
N GLY A 242 -15.25 -4.72 -14.38
CA GLY A 242 -14.35 -5.84 -14.23
C GLY A 242 -14.95 -7.04 -13.51
N GLU A 243 -14.38 -8.20 -13.74
CA GLU A 243 -14.77 -9.45 -13.07
C GLU A 243 -14.16 -9.56 -11.67
N SER A 244 -14.77 -10.38 -10.82
CA SER A 244 -14.17 -10.76 -9.54
C SER A 244 -12.86 -11.51 -9.75
N GLY A 245 -11.84 -11.22 -8.95
CA GLY A 245 -10.56 -11.92 -9.06
C GLY A 245 -9.38 -11.20 -8.43
N THR A 246 -8.20 -11.79 -8.67
CA THR A 246 -6.91 -11.19 -8.30
C THR A 246 -6.37 -10.38 -9.46
N TYR A 247 -5.84 -9.20 -9.14
CA TYR A 247 -5.25 -8.24 -10.05
C TYR A 247 -3.85 -7.83 -9.55
N ASN A 248 -2.87 -7.85 -10.43
CA ASN A 248 -1.57 -7.29 -10.12
C ASN A 248 -1.62 -5.76 -10.15
N VAL A 249 -0.95 -5.15 -9.18
CA VAL A 249 -0.79 -3.71 -9.07
C VAL A 249 0.65 -3.36 -9.45
N GLY A 250 0.84 -2.62 -10.52
CA GLY A 250 2.15 -2.30 -11.07
C GLY A 250 2.05 -1.28 -12.19
N THR A 251 3.20 -0.88 -12.73
CA THR A 251 3.29 0.04 -13.87
C THR A 251 3.36 -0.66 -15.22
N GLY A 252 3.78 -1.93 -15.25
CA GLY A 252 4.05 -2.66 -16.48
C GLY A 252 5.42 -2.38 -17.11
N TRP A 253 6.26 -1.55 -16.46
CA TRP A 253 7.66 -1.31 -16.83
C TRP A 253 8.57 -1.36 -15.62
N VAL A 254 9.86 -1.38 -15.86
CA VAL A 254 10.88 -1.50 -14.81
C VAL A 254 11.80 -0.28 -14.78
N VAL A 255 12.37 -0.03 -13.60
CA VAL A 255 13.41 0.98 -13.38
C VAL A 255 14.63 0.29 -12.80
N THR A 256 15.82 0.51 -13.41
CA THR A 256 17.07 -0.09 -12.93
C THR A 256 17.46 0.46 -11.55
N ARG A 257 18.26 -0.27 -10.80
CA ARG A 257 18.74 0.22 -9.51
C ARG A 257 19.55 1.51 -9.64
N ARG A 258 20.34 1.62 -10.71
CA ARG A 258 21.08 2.85 -11.04
C ARG A 258 20.13 4.02 -11.27
N ASP A 259 19.11 3.85 -12.11
CA ASP A 259 18.16 4.93 -12.43
C ASP A 259 17.31 5.30 -11.21
N GLN A 260 17.00 4.32 -10.33
CA GLN A 260 16.32 4.62 -9.06
C GLN A 260 17.15 5.56 -8.18
N ILE A 261 18.45 5.31 -8.02
CA ILE A 261 19.33 6.17 -7.21
C ILE A 261 19.58 7.50 -7.92
N GLN A 262 19.83 7.49 -9.24
CA GLN A 262 20.07 8.72 -10.01
C GLN A 262 18.86 9.65 -9.95
N GLY A 263 17.65 9.12 -10.14
CA GLY A 263 16.43 9.93 -10.04
C GLY A 263 16.23 10.56 -8.65
N LEU A 264 16.61 9.85 -7.58
CA LEU A 264 16.59 10.43 -6.22
C LEU A 264 17.63 11.58 -6.09
N ILE A 265 18.83 11.42 -6.64
CA ILE A 265 19.84 12.48 -6.67
C ILE A 265 19.34 13.69 -7.46
N ASP A 266 18.77 13.46 -8.64
CA ASP A 266 18.32 14.54 -9.54
C ASP A 266 17.17 15.35 -8.94
N VAL A 267 16.25 14.69 -8.21
CA VAL A 267 15.07 15.36 -7.65
C VAL A 267 15.34 15.96 -6.26
N PHE A 268 16.10 15.29 -5.39
CA PHE A 268 16.28 15.68 -3.99
C PHE A 268 17.68 16.20 -3.66
N GLY A 269 18.67 15.92 -4.53
CA GLY A 269 20.07 16.26 -4.27
C GLY A 269 20.40 17.74 -4.39
N ARG A 270 21.56 18.07 -3.90
CA ARG A 270 22.16 19.41 -4.00
C ARG A 270 22.73 19.63 -5.39
N LYS A 271 22.46 20.80 -5.98
CA LYS A 271 23.04 21.17 -7.29
C LYS A 271 24.50 21.61 -7.21
N ASP A 272 24.88 22.22 -6.08
CA ASP A 272 26.24 22.73 -5.82
C ASP A 272 27.21 21.63 -5.38
N ASN A 273 26.71 20.50 -4.86
CA ASN A 273 27.49 19.34 -4.45
C ASN A 273 26.68 18.05 -4.69
N PRO A 274 26.54 17.60 -5.95
CA PRO A 274 25.74 16.41 -6.26
C PRO A 274 26.40 15.14 -5.74
N SER A 275 25.60 14.24 -5.16
CA SER A 275 26.03 12.91 -4.71
C SER A 275 26.56 12.08 -5.87
N ARG A 276 27.61 11.27 -5.61
CA ARG A 276 28.12 10.27 -6.56
C ARG A 276 27.55 8.89 -6.21
N ILE A 277 27.30 8.06 -7.20
CA ILE A 277 26.93 6.66 -7.01
C ILE A 277 28.17 5.81 -6.92
N ILE A 278 28.38 5.13 -5.81
CA ILE A 278 29.48 4.19 -5.56
C ILE A 278 28.94 2.76 -5.64
N VAL A 279 29.29 2.04 -6.69
CA VAL A 279 28.84 0.64 -6.88
C VAL A 279 29.57 -0.29 -5.91
N ARG A 280 28.81 -1.09 -5.19
CA ARG A 280 29.28 -2.10 -4.24
C ARG A 280 28.81 -3.50 -4.70
N ALA A 281 29.53 -4.04 -5.68
CA ALA A 281 29.24 -5.37 -6.24
C ALA A 281 29.43 -6.52 -5.23
N ASP A 282 30.10 -6.25 -4.09
CA ASP A 282 30.29 -7.16 -2.96
C ASP A 282 29.03 -7.30 -2.07
N LYS A 283 28.01 -6.47 -2.30
CA LYS A 283 26.77 -6.45 -1.52
C LYS A 283 25.64 -7.18 -2.25
N PRO A 284 24.57 -7.60 -1.52
CA PRO A 284 23.43 -8.28 -2.13
C PRO A 284 22.73 -7.46 -3.23
N ASP A 285 22.21 -8.15 -4.23
CA ASP A 285 21.42 -7.57 -5.30
C ASP A 285 20.06 -7.07 -4.82
N SER A 286 19.55 -6.04 -5.47
CA SER A 286 18.15 -5.65 -5.34
C SER A 286 17.23 -6.66 -6.03
N PRO A 287 15.99 -6.87 -5.55
CA PRO A 287 15.03 -7.75 -6.21
C PRO A 287 14.78 -7.34 -7.67
N ILE A 288 14.76 -8.33 -8.57
CA ILE A 288 14.44 -8.16 -9.99
C ILE A 288 13.05 -8.76 -10.21
N TYR A 289 12.09 -7.96 -10.68
CA TYR A 289 10.76 -8.46 -11.03
C TYR A 289 9.98 -7.47 -11.89
N LEU A 290 9.05 -8.02 -12.66
CA LEU A 290 8.01 -7.28 -13.37
C LEU A 290 6.67 -7.98 -13.14
N LEU A 291 5.65 -7.24 -12.75
CA LEU A 291 4.29 -7.76 -12.62
C LEU A 291 3.55 -7.63 -13.96
N ASP A 292 2.89 -8.70 -14.39
CA ASP A 292 1.97 -8.62 -15.53
C ASP A 292 0.68 -7.93 -15.10
N ILE A 293 0.45 -6.73 -15.63
CA ILE A 293 -0.74 -5.92 -15.36
C ILE A 293 -1.79 -6.00 -16.48
N SER A 294 -1.63 -6.87 -17.49
CA SER A 294 -2.52 -6.97 -18.65
C SER A 294 -3.98 -7.09 -18.22
N LYS A 295 -4.27 -7.97 -17.27
CA LYS A 295 -5.62 -8.13 -16.72
C LYS A 295 -6.15 -6.85 -16.07
N THR A 296 -5.30 -6.11 -15.35
CA THR A 296 -5.67 -4.85 -14.68
C THR A 296 -6.00 -3.76 -15.70
N VAL A 297 -5.20 -3.68 -16.77
CA VAL A 297 -5.46 -2.76 -17.89
C VAL A 297 -6.75 -3.13 -18.63
N GLU A 298 -6.87 -4.39 -19.06
CA GLU A 298 -7.98 -4.84 -19.91
C GLU A 298 -9.33 -4.81 -19.20
N GLN A 299 -9.40 -5.27 -17.94
CA GLN A 299 -10.67 -5.41 -17.23
C GLN A 299 -11.06 -4.21 -16.37
N LEU A 300 -10.09 -3.44 -15.88
CA LEU A 300 -10.35 -2.27 -15.05
C LEU A 300 -10.14 -0.95 -15.81
N GLY A 301 -9.54 -0.96 -17.00
CA GLY A 301 -9.23 0.25 -17.75
C GLY A 301 -8.19 1.11 -17.03
N PHE A 302 -7.22 0.46 -16.38
CA PHE A 302 -6.13 1.15 -15.68
C PHE A 302 -5.08 1.65 -16.67
N GLU A 303 -4.64 2.89 -16.50
CA GLU A 303 -3.53 3.49 -17.23
C GLU A 303 -2.57 4.15 -16.23
N PRO A 304 -1.32 3.67 -16.08
CA PRO A 304 -0.35 4.31 -15.22
C PRO A 304 -0.10 5.77 -15.61
N GLN A 305 -0.19 6.68 -14.64
CA GLN A 305 -0.03 8.12 -14.85
C GLN A 305 1.33 8.63 -14.39
N TYR A 306 2.05 7.85 -13.57
CA TYR A 306 3.30 8.26 -12.96
C TYR A 306 4.45 7.39 -13.44
N ASP A 307 5.32 7.94 -14.30
CA ASP A 307 6.65 7.40 -14.47
C ASP A 307 7.51 7.65 -13.21
N TYR A 308 8.72 7.11 -13.18
CA TYR A 308 9.57 7.19 -12.00
C TYR A 308 9.92 8.62 -11.60
N LEU A 309 10.26 9.50 -12.54
CA LEU A 309 10.65 10.89 -12.24
C LEU A 309 9.44 11.76 -11.87
N THR A 310 8.31 11.55 -12.52
CA THR A 310 7.05 12.23 -12.21
C THR A 310 6.59 11.89 -10.80
N TYR A 311 6.65 10.62 -10.43
CA TYR A 311 6.36 10.17 -9.07
C TYR A 311 7.30 10.82 -8.03
N LEU A 312 8.61 10.87 -8.29
CA LEU A 312 9.56 11.48 -7.35
C LEU A 312 9.32 12.98 -7.15
N LYS A 313 8.98 13.70 -8.21
CA LYS A 313 8.63 15.14 -8.14
C LYS A 313 7.36 15.35 -7.33
N ASP A 314 6.33 14.55 -7.57
CA ASP A 314 5.07 14.62 -6.83
C ASP A 314 5.28 14.25 -5.35
N MET A 315 6.05 13.20 -5.07
CA MET A 315 6.42 12.84 -3.70
C MET A 315 7.19 13.95 -2.98
N LYS A 316 8.12 14.63 -3.67
CA LYS A 316 8.83 15.81 -3.14
C LYS A 316 7.87 16.92 -2.78
N HIS A 317 6.93 17.23 -3.66
CA HIS A 317 5.89 18.21 -3.39
C HIS A 317 5.05 17.84 -2.16
N GLU A 318 4.59 16.59 -2.05
CA GLU A 318 3.86 16.10 -0.87
C GLU A 318 4.69 16.21 0.43
N MET A 319 6.02 16.02 0.35
CA MET A 319 6.94 16.21 1.49
C MET A 319 7.02 17.69 1.89
N GLU A 320 7.06 18.61 0.92
CA GLU A 320 7.19 20.05 1.15
C GLU A 320 5.92 20.65 1.77
N ILE A 321 4.74 20.27 1.26
CA ILE A 321 3.47 20.79 1.77
C ILE A 321 2.98 20.09 3.03
N ASN A 322 3.42 18.84 3.28
CA ASN A 322 2.99 17.97 4.40
C ASN A 322 1.49 18.07 4.71
N ARG A 323 0.63 17.93 3.70
CA ARG A 323 -0.82 18.05 3.84
C ARG A 323 -1.43 17.08 4.87
N PHE A 324 -0.69 16.05 5.23
CA PHE A 324 -1.12 15.03 6.19
C PHE A 324 -0.72 15.33 7.64
N GLU A 325 -0.17 16.52 7.93
CA GLU A 325 0.35 16.86 9.27
C GLU A 325 -0.68 16.65 10.39
N LYS A 326 -1.93 17.05 10.18
CA LYS A 326 -3.00 16.82 11.16
C LYS A 326 -3.20 15.33 11.49
N LEU A 327 -3.10 14.47 10.49
CA LEU A 327 -3.34 13.04 10.64
C LEU A 327 -2.11 12.28 11.14
N TRP A 328 -0.94 12.60 10.59
CA TRP A 328 0.28 11.81 10.81
C TRP A 328 1.37 12.55 11.58
N GLY A 329 1.26 13.85 11.80
CA GLY A 329 2.30 14.65 12.44
C GLY A 329 3.43 15.03 11.48
N LYS A 330 4.56 15.41 12.05
CA LYS A 330 5.78 15.82 11.34
C LYS A 330 6.82 14.70 11.34
N GLU A 331 7.78 14.79 10.41
CA GLU A 331 8.91 13.85 10.34
C GLU A 331 9.73 13.85 11.64
N SER A 332 9.90 15.01 12.27
CA SER A 332 10.60 15.14 13.55
C SER A 332 9.99 14.29 14.67
N ASP A 333 8.68 14.00 14.61
CA ASP A 333 7.99 13.20 15.62
C ASP A 333 8.41 11.72 15.58
N TYR A 334 8.95 11.26 14.43
CA TYR A 334 9.35 9.88 14.19
C TYR A 334 10.85 9.65 14.24
N THR A 335 11.66 10.72 14.06
CA THR A 335 13.12 10.61 13.90
C THR A 335 13.90 10.95 15.16
N GLN A 336 13.23 11.39 16.24
CA GLN A 336 13.89 11.66 17.52
C GLN A 336 14.61 10.41 18.02
N GLY A 337 15.92 10.54 18.30
CA GLY A 337 16.76 9.46 18.79
C GLY A 337 17.24 8.44 17.74
N LEU A 338 17.00 8.68 16.45
CA LEU A 338 17.59 7.92 15.35
C LEU A 338 18.85 8.67 14.88
N GLN A 339 20.03 8.09 15.13
CA GLN A 339 21.30 8.51 14.52
C GLN A 339 21.57 7.73 13.25
#